data_e2169a19fd0eed1fdd46bdd5746bc8e4
#
_entry.id   e2169a19fd0eed1fdd46bdd5746bc8e4
#
_cell.length_a   1.000
_cell.length_b   1.000
_cell.length_c   1.000
_cell.angle_alpha   90.00
_cell.angle_beta   90.00
_cell.angle_gamma   90.00
#
_symmetry.space_group_name_H-M   'P 1'
#
loop_
_entity.id
_entity.type
_entity.pdbx_description
1 polymer ?
#
loop_
_entity_poly.entity_id
_entity_poly.type
_entity_poly.pdbx_seq_one_letter_code
_entity_poly.pdbx_strand_id
1 'polypeptide(L)' 'MSIWVLITYMLDPQPALLVAGQDPHVISQLEFKTRELCDRAIEHAAQEDARNGLTGQFVYKCVQRKS' A
#
# COMPACT_ATOMS: atom_id res chain seq x y z
N MET A 1 11.09 18.94 6.05
CA MET A 1 10.37 18.59 4.82
C MET A 1 9.47 17.41 5.04
N SER A 2 8.37 17.37 4.31
CA SER A 2 7.46 16.22 4.38
C SER A 2 7.76 15.27 3.23
N ILE A 3 7.66 13.99 3.50
CA ILE A 3 7.71 12.98 2.45
C ILE A 3 6.38 12.22 2.47
N TRP A 4 6.08 11.56 1.38
CA TRP A 4 4.89 10.73 1.25
C TRP A 4 5.33 9.28 1.15
N VAL A 5 4.68 8.43 1.92
CA VAL A 5 5.00 7.01 1.95
C VAL A 5 3.82 6.24 1.40
N LEU A 6 4.09 5.45 0.37
CA LEU A 6 3.10 4.53 -0.19
C LEU A 6 3.23 3.22 0.56
N ILE A 7 2.18 2.88 1.29
CA ILE A 7 2.15 1.63 2.05
C ILE A 7 1.23 0.66 1.32
N THR A 8 1.74 -0.52 1.04
CA THR A 8 0.97 -1.58 0.42
C THR A 8 0.62 -2.63 1.46
N TYR A 9 -0.66 -2.89 1.60
CA TYR A 9 -1.18 -3.91 2.52
C TYR A 9 -1.73 -5.07 1.72
N MET A 10 -1.50 -6.27 2.21
CA MET A 10 -2.11 -7.45 1.64
C MET A 10 -3.43 -7.73 2.34
N LEU A 11 -4.49 -7.85 1.56
CA LEU A 11 -5.78 -8.30 2.07
C LEU A 11 -5.76 -9.82 2.12
N ASP A 12 -5.23 -10.35 3.20
CA ASP A 12 -5.15 -11.79 3.34
C ASP A 12 -6.44 -12.31 3.96
N PRO A 13 -7.11 -13.25 3.30
CA PRO A 13 -8.33 -13.82 3.85
C PRO A 13 -8.09 -14.83 4.98
N GLN A 14 -6.87 -15.00 5.46
CA GLN A 14 -6.61 -15.99 6.52
C GLN A 14 -6.60 -15.34 7.91
N PRO A 15 -7.78 -15.14 8.50
CA PRO A 15 -7.86 -14.50 9.81
C PRO A 15 -7.19 -15.31 10.92
N ALA A 16 -6.96 -16.60 10.69
CA ALA A 16 -6.32 -17.45 11.68
C ALA A 16 -4.87 -17.05 11.94
N LEU A 17 -4.25 -16.34 11.01
CA LEU A 17 -2.88 -15.85 11.17
C LEU A 17 -2.80 -14.46 11.75
N LEU A 18 -3.94 -13.79 11.93
CA LEU A 18 -3.99 -12.46 12.49
C LEU A 18 -4.07 -12.57 14.01
N VAL A 19 -2.98 -12.23 14.66
CA VAL A 19 -2.97 -12.12 16.11
C VAL A 19 -3.66 -10.82 16.48
N ALA A 20 -4.53 -10.86 17.48
CA ALA A 20 -5.25 -9.68 17.92
C ALA A 20 -4.27 -8.57 18.29
N GLY A 21 -4.47 -7.38 17.72
CA GLY A 21 -3.63 -6.23 17.99
C GLY A 21 -2.50 -6.01 16.99
N GLN A 22 -2.36 -6.88 16.01
CA GLN A 22 -1.38 -6.66 14.95
C GLN A 22 -1.99 -5.90 13.78
N ASP A 23 -1.18 -5.03 13.18
CA ASP A 23 -1.60 -4.28 12.00
C ASP A 23 -1.78 -5.22 10.80
N PRO A 24 -2.59 -4.80 9.82
CA PRO A 24 -2.68 -5.53 8.55
C PRO A 24 -1.29 -5.76 7.97
N HIS A 25 -1.16 -6.83 7.25
CA HIS A 25 0.14 -7.25 6.73
C HIS A 25 0.68 -6.22 5.73
N VAL A 26 1.70 -5.49 6.14
CA VAL A 26 2.38 -4.51 5.29
C VAL A 26 3.44 -5.25 4.48
N ILE A 27 3.34 -5.18 3.15
CA ILE A 27 4.30 -5.88 2.28
C ILE A 27 5.31 -4.95 1.66
N SER A 28 5.03 -3.66 1.56
CA SER A 28 6.03 -2.73 1.07
C SER A 28 5.74 -1.31 1.52
N GLN A 29 6.80 -0.50 1.56
CA GLN A 29 6.73 0.92 1.83
C GLN A 29 7.69 1.61 0.89
N LEU A 30 7.18 2.60 0.13
CA LEU A 30 7.97 3.38 -0.82
C LEU A 30 7.83 4.85 -0.50
N GLU A 31 8.94 5.59 -0.55
CA GLU A 31 8.96 7.00 -0.25
C GLU A 31 8.89 7.83 -1.53
N PHE A 32 8.10 8.89 -1.49
CA PHE A 32 7.96 9.83 -2.60
C PHE A 32 8.07 11.26 -2.07
N LYS A 33 8.57 12.15 -2.91
CA LYS A 33 8.74 13.54 -2.53
C LYS A 33 7.44 14.32 -2.49
N THR A 34 6.45 13.92 -3.30
CA THR A 34 5.18 14.60 -3.39
C THR A 34 4.04 13.62 -3.34
N ARG A 35 2.87 14.11 -2.91
CA ARG A 35 1.66 13.30 -2.91
C ARG A 35 1.28 12.86 -4.32
N GLU A 36 1.49 13.75 -5.29
CA GLU A 36 1.16 13.45 -6.68
C GLU A 36 1.90 12.23 -7.18
N LEU A 37 3.19 12.14 -6.86
CA LEU A 37 3.99 10.97 -7.25
C LEU A 37 3.49 9.71 -6.56
N CYS A 38 3.09 9.82 -5.30
CA CYS A 38 2.55 8.69 -4.55
C CYS A 38 1.24 8.22 -5.18
N ASP A 39 0.34 9.16 -5.53
CA ASP A 39 -0.94 8.82 -6.15
C ASP A 39 -0.74 8.16 -7.51
N ARG A 40 0.22 8.63 -8.30
CA ARG A 40 0.54 8.02 -9.60
C ARG A 40 1.04 6.60 -9.42
N ALA A 41 1.84 6.37 -8.38
CA ALA A 41 2.33 5.03 -8.10
C ALA A 41 1.19 4.08 -7.75
N ILE A 42 0.18 4.58 -7.03
CA ILE A 42 -1.01 3.78 -6.71
C ILE A 42 -1.75 3.41 -7.99
N GLU A 43 -1.96 4.38 -8.88
CA GLU A 43 -2.65 4.10 -10.14
C GLU A 43 -1.90 3.05 -10.95
N HIS A 44 -0.59 3.18 -11.04
CA HIS A 44 0.23 2.23 -11.76
C HIS A 44 0.14 0.84 -11.16
N ALA A 45 0.23 0.75 -9.84
CA ALA A 45 0.14 -0.53 -9.14
C ALA A 45 -1.23 -1.18 -9.34
N ALA A 46 -2.31 -0.39 -9.30
CA ALA A 46 -3.65 -0.91 -9.51
C ALA A 46 -3.82 -1.45 -10.92
N GLN A 47 -3.25 -0.77 -11.93
CA GLN A 47 -3.29 -1.23 -13.30
C GLN A 47 -2.52 -2.54 -13.48
N GLU A 48 -1.36 -2.65 -12.85
CA GLU A 48 -0.58 -3.88 -12.89
C GLU A 48 -1.32 -5.03 -12.23
N ASP A 49 -1.96 -4.75 -11.09
CA ASP A 49 -2.73 -5.78 -10.39
C ASP A 49 -3.89 -6.27 -11.27
N ALA A 50 -4.59 -5.35 -11.93
CA ALA A 50 -5.70 -5.72 -12.82
C ALA A 50 -5.20 -6.58 -13.98
N ARG A 51 -4.02 -6.21 -14.53
CA ARG A 51 -3.43 -6.96 -15.65
C ARG A 51 -3.07 -8.38 -15.22
N ASN A 52 -2.65 -8.56 -13.98
CA ASN A 52 -2.20 -9.84 -13.45
C ASN A 52 -3.31 -10.61 -12.73
N GLY A 53 -4.55 -10.09 -12.75
CA GLY A 53 -5.66 -10.74 -12.09
C GLY A 53 -5.63 -10.67 -10.58
N LEU A 54 -4.93 -9.68 -10.03
CA LEU A 54 -4.76 -9.52 -8.58
C LEU A 54 -5.65 -8.43 -8.00
N THR A 55 -6.64 -7.98 -8.75
CA THR A 55 -7.54 -6.90 -8.33
C THR A 55 -8.21 -7.27 -6.99
N GLY A 56 -8.12 -6.35 -6.03
CA GLY A 56 -8.73 -6.54 -4.73
C GLY A 56 -7.90 -7.31 -3.72
N GLN A 57 -6.70 -7.76 -4.09
CA GLN A 57 -5.82 -8.46 -3.17
C GLN A 57 -4.92 -7.53 -2.36
N PHE A 58 -4.71 -6.31 -2.87
CA PHE A 58 -3.84 -5.33 -2.21
C PHE A 58 -4.57 -4.03 -1.99
N VAL A 59 -4.22 -3.36 -0.90
CA VAL A 59 -4.69 -2.01 -0.61
C VAL A 59 -3.48 -1.09 -0.56
N TYR A 60 -3.60 0.07 -1.22
CA TYR A 60 -2.53 1.06 -1.27
C TYR A 60 -2.96 2.31 -0.53
N LYS A 61 -2.03 2.90 0.21
CA LYS A 61 -2.32 4.08 1.00
C LYS A 61 -1.13 5.03 0.98
N CYS A 62 -1.39 6.31 0.72
CA CYS A 62 -0.38 7.35 0.81
C CYS A 62 -0.52 8.07 2.14
N VAL A 63 0.53 8.08 2.94
CA VAL A 63 0.55 8.80 4.20
C VAL A 63 1.69 9.81 4.21
N GLN A 64 1.44 10.95 4.83
CA GLN A 64 2.46 11.97 4.97
C GLN A 64 3.29 11.68 6.21
N ARG A 65 4.59 11.78 6.06
CA ARG A 65 5.52 11.59 7.16
C ARG A 65 6.47 12.78 7.22
N LYS A 66 6.67 13.31 8.40
CA LYS A 66 7.69 14.34 8.59
C LYS A 66 9.05 13.68 8.64
N SER A 67 9.95 14.25 7.88
CA SER A 67 11.33 13.80 7.89
C SER A 67 12.20 14.79 8.66
#